data_396f5cd8d65609fbbea9e4cfa69267b9
#
_entry.id   396f5cd8d65609fbbea9e4cfa69267b9
#
_cell.length_a   1.000
_cell.length_b   1.000
_cell.length_c   1.000
_cell.angle_alpha   90.00
_cell.angle_beta   90.00
_cell.angle_gamma   90.00
#
_symmetry.space_group_name_H-M   'P 1'
#
loop_
_entity.id
_entity.type
_entity.pdbx_description
1 polymer ?
#
loop_
_entity_poly.entity_id
_entity_poly.type
_entity_poly.pdbx_seq_one_letter_code
_entity_poly.pdbx_strand_id
1 'polypeptide(L)'
;MPLNLPDKLPAIELLKEENIFVIDNSRATQQDIRPLRIVILNLMPLKITTETDLVRLLSNTPLQVEISFMKIKSHTSKNTPIEHMKTFYTDFDKMRGEKYDGMIITGAPVEQMDFEEVTYWDEITEIFDWARTHVTSTLYICWAAQAGLYHHYGVPKYALDKKMFGIFEHRTLQPL
;
A
#
# COMPACT_ATOMS: atom_id res chain seq x y z
N MET A 1 -16.83 -12.55 -5.41
CA MET A 1 -17.40 -11.20 -5.58
C MET A 1 -16.33 -10.32 -6.19
N PRO A 2 -16.68 -9.30 -6.97
CA PRO A 2 -15.69 -8.55 -7.74
C PRO A 2 -14.88 -7.55 -6.90
N LEU A 3 -13.66 -7.32 -7.34
CA LEU A 3 -12.82 -6.24 -6.85
C LEU A 3 -13.34 -4.90 -7.41
N ASN A 4 -13.57 -3.92 -6.53
CA ASN A 4 -13.98 -2.59 -6.92
C ASN A 4 -12.75 -1.70 -7.08
N LEU A 5 -12.54 -1.15 -8.27
CA LEU A 5 -11.37 -0.36 -8.63
C LEU A 5 -11.80 1.05 -9.10
N PRO A 6 -10.91 2.05 -8.94
CA PRO A 6 -11.12 3.36 -9.55
C PRO A 6 -11.38 3.25 -11.05
N ASP A 7 -12.37 3.99 -11.54
CA ASP A 7 -12.73 3.99 -12.97
C ASP A 7 -11.51 4.30 -13.84
N LYS A 8 -11.34 3.56 -14.93
CA LYS A 8 -10.25 3.71 -15.91
C LYS A 8 -8.84 3.40 -15.37
N LEU A 9 -8.72 2.73 -14.23
CA LEU A 9 -7.40 2.26 -13.77
C LEU A 9 -6.82 1.28 -14.82
N PRO A 10 -5.56 1.45 -15.28
CA PRO A 10 -4.96 0.59 -16.31
C PRO A 10 -4.99 -0.89 -15.96
N ALA A 11 -4.88 -1.24 -14.67
CA ALA A 11 -4.97 -2.62 -14.21
C ALA A 11 -6.29 -3.32 -14.56
N ILE A 12 -7.39 -2.59 -14.75
CA ILE A 12 -8.71 -3.18 -15.07
C ILE A 12 -8.67 -3.99 -16.37
N GLU A 13 -8.07 -3.44 -17.43
CA GLU A 13 -8.02 -4.10 -18.73
C GLU A 13 -7.15 -5.36 -18.67
N LEU A 14 -5.99 -5.28 -18.01
CA LEU A 14 -5.09 -6.42 -17.84
C LEU A 14 -5.75 -7.55 -17.04
N LEU A 15 -6.44 -7.20 -15.94
CA LEU A 15 -7.14 -8.20 -15.11
C LEU A 15 -8.31 -8.86 -15.85
N LYS A 16 -9.01 -8.13 -16.73
CA LYS A 16 -10.04 -8.71 -17.59
C LYS A 16 -9.45 -9.71 -18.59
N GLU A 17 -8.29 -9.41 -19.19
CA GLU A 17 -7.57 -10.34 -20.06
C GLU A 17 -7.13 -11.62 -19.32
N GLU A 18 -6.81 -11.50 -18.05
CA GLU A 18 -6.48 -12.63 -17.16
C GLU A 18 -7.72 -13.39 -16.64
N ASN A 19 -8.95 -13.05 -17.11
CA ASN A 19 -10.23 -13.59 -16.64
C ASN A 19 -10.50 -13.35 -15.14
N ILE A 20 -9.94 -12.30 -14.57
CA ILE A 20 -10.20 -11.87 -13.20
C ILE A 20 -11.39 -10.91 -13.22
N PHE A 21 -12.41 -11.22 -12.42
CA PHE A 21 -13.63 -10.41 -12.37
C PHE A 21 -13.43 -9.16 -11.52
N VAL A 22 -13.44 -8.01 -12.18
CA VAL A 22 -13.38 -6.69 -11.56
C VAL A 22 -14.61 -5.86 -11.91
N ILE A 23 -15.00 -4.95 -11.02
CA ILE A 23 -16.03 -3.94 -11.28
C ILE A 23 -15.44 -2.55 -11.09
N ASP A 24 -15.97 -1.60 -11.83
CA ASP A 24 -15.71 -0.19 -11.60
C ASP A 24 -16.60 0.39 -10.49
N ASN A 25 -16.25 1.57 -10.00
CA ASN A 25 -16.99 2.23 -8.94
C ASN A 25 -18.46 2.48 -9.30
N SER A 26 -18.75 2.79 -10.55
CA SER A 26 -20.11 3.06 -11.02
C SER A 26 -21.02 1.85 -10.90
N ARG A 27 -20.52 0.66 -11.13
CA ARG A 27 -21.26 -0.60 -11.01
C ARG A 27 -21.34 -1.08 -9.55
N ALA A 28 -20.31 -0.82 -8.75
CA ALA A 28 -20.26 -1.21 -7.35
C ALA A 28 -21.32 -0.49 -6.49
N THR A 29 -21.59 0.79 -6.78
CA THR A 29 -22.60 1.59 -6.06
C THR A 29 -24.04 1.09 -6.20
N GLN A 30 -24.28 0.19 -7.16
CA GLN A 30 -25.59 -0.45 -7.36
C GLN A 30 -25.80 -1.71 -6.50
N GLN A 31 -24.80 -2.09 -5.69
CA GLN A 31 -24.88 -3.28 -4.85
C GLN A 31 -25.02 -2.85 -3.38
N ASP A 32 -26.01 -3.42 -2.69
CA ASP A 32 -26.27 -3.17 -1.26
C ASP A 32 -25.33 -4.03 -0.36
N ILE A 33 -24.02 -3.92 -0.58
CA ILE A 33 -22.99 -4.66 0.16
C ILE A 33 -21.91 -3.70 0.58
N ARG A 34 -21.60 -3.67 1.88
CA ARG A 34 -20.43 -2.93 2.39
C ARG A 34 -19.14 -3.60 1.93
N PRO A 35 -18.33 -2.99 1.06
CA PRO A 35 -17.04 -3.52 0.68
C PRO A 35 -16.03 -3.40 1.83
N LEU A 36 -15.00 -4.24 1.82
CA LEU A 36 -13.79 -4.00 2.57
C LEU A 36 -13.02 -2.85 1.92
N ARG A 37 -12.74 -1.81 2.68
CA ARG A 37 -12.02 -0.62 2.22
C ARG A 37 -10.53 -0.80 2.50
N ILE A 38 -9.74 -0.93 1.45
CA ILE A 38 -8.29 -1.11 1.51
C ILE A 38 -7.61 0.13 0.93
N VAL A 39 -6.69 0.71 1.70
CA VAL A 39 -5.83 1.79 1.21
C VAL A 39 -4.43 1.27 0.94
N ILE A 40 -3.85 1.67 -0.19
CA ILE A 40 -2.48 1.30 -0.58
C ILE A 40 -1.61 2.55 -0.66
N LEU A 41 -0.64 2.65 0.24
CA LEU A 41 0.45 3.64 0.15
C LEU A 41 1.57 3.03 -0.69
N ASN A 42 1.60 3.42 -1.96
CA ASN A 42 2.56 2.88 -2.92
C ASN A 42 3.81 3.76 -3.02
N LEU A 43 4.90 3.32 -2.39
CA LEU A 43 6.20 4.01 -2.38
C LEU A 43 7.14 3.52 -3.49
N MET A 44 6.75 2.47 -4.23
CA MET A 44 7.58 1.89 -5.27
C MET A 44 7.79 2.84 -6.45
N PRO A 45 8.96 2.80 -7.10
CA PRO A 45 9.25 3.68 -8.24
C PRO A 45 8.40 3.36 -9.48
N LEU A 46 8.10 2.09 -9.74
CA LEU A 46 7.25 1.62 -10.85
C LEU A 46 5.82 1.38 -10.32
N LYS A 47 5.10 2.46 -10.08
CA LYS A 47 3.80 2.41 -9.39
C LYS A 47 2.76 1.58 -10.14
N ILE A 48 2.61 1.76 -11.45
CA ILE A 48 1.61 1.06 -12.26
C ILE A 48 1.78 -0.46 -12.21
N THR A 49 3.02 -0.94 -12.28
CA THR A 49 3.32 -2.38 -12.15
C THR A 49 2.94 -2.89 -10.77
N THR A 50 3.38 -2.19 -9.72
CA THR A 50 3.08 -2.56 -8.33
C THR A 50 1.58 -2.52 -8.03
N GLU A 51 0.85 -1.53 -8.56
CA GLU A 51 -0.61 -1.47 -8.47
C GLU A 51 -1.25 -2.74 -9.05
N THR A 52 -0.85 -3.09 -10.27
CA THR A 52 -1.38 -4.27 -10.95
C THR A 52 -1.13 -5.55 -10.16
N ASP A 53 0.08 -5.72 -9.64
CA ASP A 53 0.45 -6.91 -8.86
C ASP A 53 -0.35 -7.00 -7.55
N LEU A 54 -0.48 -5.90 -6.81
CA LEU A 54 -1.24 -5.87 -5.56
C LEU A 54 -2.74 -6.07 -5.80
N VAL A 55 -3.28 -5.43 -6.83
CA VAL A 55 -4.70 -5.57 -7.20
C VAL A 55 -5.00 -7.01 -7.62
N ARG A 56 -4.11 -7.64 -8.39
CA ARG A 56 -4.23 -9.07 -8.77
C ARG A 56 -4.27 -9.97 -7.53
N LEU A 57 -3.41 -9.75 -6.54
CA LEU A 57 -3.41 -10.52 -5.29
C LEU A 57 -4.69 -10.31 -4.49
N LEU A 58 -5.14 -9.07 -4.35
CA LEU A 58 -6.36 -8.71 -3.62
C LEU A 58 -7.64 -9.19 -4.31
N SER A 59 -7.61 -9.45 -5.62
CA SER A 59 -8.77 -9.96 -6.35
C SER A 59 -9.09 -11.42 -6.03
N ASN A 60 -8.16 -12.17 -5.43
CA ASN A 60 -8.35 -13.57 -5.07
C ASN A 60 -9.12 -13.74 -3.75
N THR A 61 -10.30 -13.15 -3.65
CA THR A 61 -11.18 -13.22 -2.49
C THR A 61 -12.66 -13.26 -2.91
N PRO A 62 -13.53 -13.97 -2.16
CA PRO A 62 -14.97 -13.89 -2.38
C PRO A 62 -15.60 -12.59 -1.86
N LEU A 63 -14.85 -11.77 -1.14
CA LEU A 63 -15.34 -10.52 -0.56
C LEU A 63 -15.24 -9.37 -1.57
N GLN A 64 -16.16 -8.42 -1.49
CA GLN A 64 -16.04 -7.18 -2.24
C GLN A 64 -14.98 -6.30 -1.57
N VAL A 65 -14.00 -5.85 -2.35
CA VAL A 65 -12.90 -4.99 -1.90
C VAL A 65 -12.90 -3.70 -2.71
N GLU A 66 -12.89 -2.58 -2.01
CA GLU A 66 -12.71 -1.24 -2.56
C GLU A 66 -11.29 -0.78 -2.31
N ILE A 67 -10.57 -0.39 -3.36
CA ILE A 67 -9.17 0.01 -3.26
C ILE A 67 -9.03 1.50 -3.52
N SER A 68 -8.30 2.16 -2.60
CA SER A 68 -7.88 3.55 -2.72
C SER A 68 -6.35 3.62 -2.72
N PHE A 69 -5.77 4.44 -3.59
CA PHE A 69 -4.33 4.68 -3.60
C PHE A 69 -3.98 5.99 -2.91
N MET A 70 -3.07 5.89 -1.94
CA MET A 70 -2.52 7.03 -1.21
C MET A 70 -1.11 7.36 -1.74
N LYS A 71 -0.77 8.63 -1.79
CA LYS A 71 0.58 9.10 -2.12
C LYS A 71 1.12 10.01 -1.02
N ILE A 72 2.44 10.04 -0.93
CA ILE A 72 3.20 11.02 -0.16
C ILE A 72 3.19 12.35 -0.91
N LYS A 73 2.82 13.43 -0.23
CA LYS A 73 2.75 14.78 -0.79
C LYS A 73 4.14 15.41 -0.93
N SER A 74 4.99 15.18 0.04
CA SER A 74 6.38 15.68 0.09
C SER A 74 7.31 15.02 -0.93
N HIS A 75 6.86 13.99 -1.65
CA HIS A 75 7.65 13.25 -2.64
C HIS A 75 6.99 13.18 -4.00
N THR A 76 7.72 13.59 -5.04
CA THR A 76 7.25 13.50 -6.43
C THR A 76 7.78 12.24 -7.10
N SER A 77 6.89 11.40 -7.61
CA SER A 77 7.27 10.22 -8.38
C SER A 77 7.92 10.62 -9.71
N LYS A 78 9.14 10.09 -9.96
CA LYS A 78 9.88 10.35 -11.22
C LYS A 78 9.49 9.43 -12.37
N ASN A 79 9.04 8.23 -12.06
CA ASN A 79 8.84 7.15 -13.03
C ASN A 79 7.35 6.86 -13.32
N THR A 80 6.45 7.70 -12.85
CA THR A 80 5.00 7.54 -13.08
C THR A 80 4.46 8.83 -13.70
N PRO A 81 3.64 8.74 -14.75
CA PRO A 81 3.03 9.91 -15.38
C PRO A 81 2.25 10.75 -14.37
N ILE A 82 2.40 12.07 -14.46
CA ILE A 82 1.70 13.02 -13.56
C ILE A 82 0.19 12.86 -13.66
N GLU A 83 -0.34 12.63 -14.86
CA GLU A 83 -1.77 12.39 -15.09
C GLU A 83 -2.29 11.18 -14.33
N HIS A 84 -1.52 10.07 -14.34
CA HIS A 84 -1.85 8.88 -13.57
C HIS A 84 -1.92 9.18 -12.06
N MET A 85 -0.91 9.89 -11.54
CA MET A 85 -0.86 10.28 -10.13
C MET A 85 -2.02 11.19 -9.72
N LYS A 86 -2.41 12.14 -10.59
CA LYS A 86 -3.54 13.05 -10.32
C LYS A 86 -4.89 12.33 -10.37
N THR A 87 -5.02 11.35 -11.25
CA THR A 87 -6.29 10.66 -11.49
C THR A 87 -6.58 9.60 -10.43
N PHE A 88 -5.56 8.82 -10.03
CA PHE A 88 -5.77 7.62 -9.21
C PHE A 88 -5.26 7.72 -7.78
N TYR A 89 -4.38 8.69 -7.47
CA TYR A 89 -3.79 8.84 -6.15
C TYR A 89 -4.37 10.03 -5.39
N THR A 90 -4.62 9.81 -4.12
CA THR A 90 -5.11 10.83 -3.19
C THR A 90 -4.03 11.18 -2.17
N ASP A 91 -3.88 12.46 -1.87
CA ASP A 91 -2.99 12.93 -0.81
C ASP A 91 -3.51 12.50 0.56
N PHE A 92 -2.61 12.15 1.49
CA PHE A 92 -2.94 11.74 2.83
C PHE A 92 -3.88 12.74 3.55
N ASP A 93 -3.64 14.05 3.40
CA ASP A 93 -4.46 15.08 4.04
C ASP A 93 -5.96 14.96 3.74
N LYS A 94 -6.32 14.49 2.55
CA LYS A 94 -7.71 14.29 2.13
C LYS A 94 -8.33 13.01 2.69
N MET A 95 -7.49 12.08 3.15
CA MET A 95 -7.89 10.76 3.64
C MET A 95 -7.88 10.68 5.17
N ARG A 96 -7.36 11.69 5.87
CA ARG A 96 -7.21 11.70 7.34
C ARG A 96 -8.48 11.38 8.13
N GLY A 97 -9.62 11.83 7.66
CA GLY A 97 -10.91 11.62 8.33
C GLY A 97 -11.55 10.26 8.06
N GLU A 98 -10.98 9.50 7.15
CA GLU A 98 -11.55 8.23 6.70
C GLU A 98 -11.03 7.06 7.54
N LYS A 99 -11.83 5.98 7.59
CA LYS A 99 -11.45 4.72 8.21
C LYS A 99 -11.39 3.62 7.16
N TYR A 100 -10.45 2.70 7.33
CA TYR A 100 -10.20 1.58 6.42
C TYR A 100 -10.15 0.25 7.18
N ASP A 101 -10.55 -0.82 6.49
CA ASP A 101 -10.45 -2.18 7.03
C ASP A 101 -9.01 -2.71 6.91
N GLY A 102 -8.28 -2.26 5.90
CA GLY A 102 -6.87 -2.62 5.72
C GLY A 102 -6.05 -1.53 5.06
N MET A 103 -4.73 -1.58 5.30
CA MET A 103 -3.75 -0.74 4.64
C MET A 103 -2.55 -1.58 4.19
N ILE A 104 -2.04 -1.31 3.00
CA ILE A 104 -0.78 -1.86 2.51
C ILE A 104 0.20 -0.71 2.30
N ILE A 105 1.37 -0.80 2.92
CA ILE A 105 2.46 0.13 2.72
C ILE A 105 3.60 -0.60 2.03
N THR A 106 3.91 -0.23 0.80
CA THR A 106 4.92 -0.92 0.00
C THR A 106 6.34 -0.55 0.43
N GLY A 107 7.32 -1.31 -0.02
CA GLY A 107 8.72 -0.95 0.07
C GLY A 107 9.06 0.32 -0.72
N ALA A 108 10.23 0.86 -0.46
CA ALA A 108 10.85 1.96 -1.18
C ALA A 108 12.34 1.69 -1.38
N PRO A 109 12.96 2.15 -2.47
CA PRO A 109 14.39 1.91 -2.74
C PRO A 109 15.28 2.91 -1.99
N VAL A 110 15.12 2.97 -0.68
CA VAL A 110 15.86 3.86 0.26
C VAL A 110 16.45 3.09 1.44
N GLU A 111 16.64 1.78 1.29
CA GLU A 111 17.13 0.89 2.34
C GLU A 111 18.54 1.22 2.83
N GLN A 112 19.34 1.92 2.01
CA GLN A 112 20.71 2.31 2.35
C GLN A 112 20.79 3.64 3.13
N MET A 113 19.70 4.41 3.15
CA MET A 113 19.64 5.69 3.88
C MET A 113 19.21 5.47 5.32
N ASP A 114 19.70 6.27 6.24
CA ASP A 114 19.11 6.32 7.59
C ASP A 114 17.66 6.79 7.49
N PHE A 115 16.82 6.35 8.43
CA PHE A 115 15.37 6.60 8.32
C PHE A 115 15.07 8.11 8.28
N GLU A 116 15.74 8.87 9.14
CA GLU A 116 15.58 10.33 9.28
C GLU A 116 16.11 11.12 8.07
N GLU A 117 16.98 10.52 7.24
CA GLU A 117 17.48 11.13 6.01
C GLU A 117 16.50 10.98 4.83
N VAL A 118 15.48 10.13 4.97
CA VAL A 118 14.46 9.95 3.94
C VAL A 118 13.60 11.21 3.87
N THR A 119 13.55 11.86 2.72
CA THR A 119 12.92 13.18 2.52
C THR A 119 11.45 13.28 2.92
N TYR A 120 10.76 12.17 3.03
CA TYR A 120 9.35 12.07 3.44
C TYR A 120 9.18 11.34 4.78
N TRP A 121 10.23 11.30 5.62
CA TRP A 121 10.19 10.58 6.90
C TRP A 121 9.11 11.10 7.83
N ASP A 122 9.00 12.40 8.00
CA ASP A 122 8.00 13.01 8.88
C ASP A 122 6.57 12.70 8.43
N GLU A 123 6.31 12.76 7.12
CA GLU A 123 4.97 12.46 6.58
C GLU A 123 4.61 10.97 6.73
N ILE A 124 5.57 10.07 6.50
CA ILE A 124 5.28 8.62 6.60
C ILE A 124 5.08 8.19 8.06
N THR A 125 5.83 8.76 9.00
CA THR A 125 5.63 8.47 10.44
C THR A 125 4.29 8.97 10.93
N GLU A 126 3.82 10.12 10.44
CA GLU A 126 2.47 10.61 10.70
C GLU A 126 1.41 9.65 10.15
N ILE A 127 1.62 9.10 8.95
CA ILE A 127 0.74 8.09 8.36
C ILE A 127 0.75 6.80 9.19
N PHE A 128 1.92 6.38 9.71
CA PHE A 128 2.00 5.21 10.59
C PHE A 128 1.18 5.37 11.86
N ASP A 129 1.26 6.54 12.51
CA ASP A 129 0.48 6.83 13.72
C ASP A 129 -1.02 6.95 13.42
N TRP A 130 -1.38 7.58 12.32
CA TRP A 130 -2.76 7.64 11.84
C TRP A 130 -3.33 6.24 11.59
N ALA A 131 -2.55 5.36 10.96
CA ALA A 131 -2.98 4.00 10.63
C ALA A 131 -3.36 3.19 11.89
N ARG A 132 -2.70 3.41 13.04
CA ARG A 132 -3.02 2.72 14.30
C ARG A 132 -4.43 2.98 14.81
N THR A 133 -5.04 4.10 14.43
CA THR A 133 -6.37 4.52 14.92
C THR A 133 -7.46 4.53 13.86
N HIS A 134 -7.07 4.51 12.58
CA HIS A 134 -7.99 4.62 11.45
C HIS A 134 -8.02 3.38 10.55
N VAL A 135 -7.11 2.43 10.76
CA VAL A 135 -7.01 1.20 9.98
C VAL A 135 -7.07 -0.01 10.89
N THR A 136 -7.90 -0.99 10.56
CA THR A 136 -8.04 -2.21 11.38
C THR A 136 -6.78 -3.07 11.33
N SER A 137 -6.15 -3.21 10.15
CA SER A 137 -4.93 -4.00 9.98
C SER A 137 -4.02 -3.38 8.91
N THR A 138 -2.72 -3.26 9.21
CA THR A 138 -1.74 -2.70 8.28
C THR A 138 -0.67 -3.72 7.93
N LEU A 139 -0.46 -3.95 6.63
CA LEU A 139 0.63 -4.76 6.09
C LEU A 139 1.76 -3.86 5.63
N TYR A 140 2.91 -4.01 6.27
CA TYR A 140 4.15 -3.33 5.91
C TYR A 140 5.03 -4.26 5.08
N ILE A 141 5.52 -3.81 3.92
CA ILE A 141 6.32 -4.63 3.00
C ILE A 141 7.74 -4.07 2.88
N CYS A 142 8.75 -4.94 3.00
CA CYS A 142 10.16 -4.63 2.75
C CYS A 142 10.65 -3.44 3.61
N TRP A 143 11.13 -2.34 2.99
CA TRP A 143 11.60 -1.16 3.71
C TRP A 143 10.54 -0.58 4.65
N ALA A 144 9.29 -0.55 4.24
CA ALA A 144 8.22 -0.06 5.11
C ALA A 144 8.08 -0.91 6.39
N ALA A 145 8.33 -2.22 6.33
CA ALA A 145 8.34 -3.08 7.51
C ALA A 145 9.48 -2.70 8.47
N GLN A 146 10.68 -2.40 7.95
CA GLN A 146 11.80 -1.92 8.74
C GLN A 146 11.48 -0.56 9.38
N ALA A 147 10.93 0.37 8.59
CA ALA A 147 10.55 1.70 9.03
C ALA A 147 9.45 1.65 10.12
N GLY A 148 8.44 0.81 9.94
CA GLY A 148 7.38 0.61 10.93
C GLY A 148 7.89 -0.02 12.23
N LEU A 149 8.78 -1.00 12.15
CA LEU A 149 9.43 -1.59 13.33
C LEU A 149 10.28 -0.54 14.07
N TYR A 150 11.01 0.28 13.34
CA TYR A 150 11.80 1.35 13.92
C TYR A 150 10.91 2.40 14.61
N HIS A 151 9.92 2.92 13.89
CA HIS A 151 9.03 3.96 14.41
C HIS A 151 8.21 3.51 15.62
N HIS A 152 7.60 2.34 15.56
CA HIS A 152 6.68 1.89 16.62
C HIS A 152 7.38 1.22 17.80
N TYR A 153 8.54 0.61 17.59
CA TYR A 153 9.19 -0.24 18.60
C TYR A 153 10.66 0.06 18.82
N GLY A 154 11.22 1.04 18.11
CA GLY A 154 12.64 1.41 18.22
C GLY A 154 13.62 0.33 17.72
N VAL A 155 13.15 -0.58 16.86
CA VAL A 155 13.98 -1.66 16.30
C VAL A 155 14.82 -1.11 15.16
N PRO A 156 16.15 -0.97 15.34
CA PRO A 156 17.00 -0.40 14.28
C PRO A 156 17.26 -1.40 13.16
N LYS A 157 17.65 -0.88 12.00
CA LYS A 157 18.19 -1.70 10.90
C LYS A 157 19.72 -1.72 10.96
N TYR A 158 20.32 -2.79 10.45
CA TYR A 158 21.77 -2.95 10.37
C TYR A 158 22.16 -3.39 8.98
N ALA A 159 23.27 -2.85 8.48
CA ALA A 159 23.90 -3.36 7.28
C ALA A 159 24.48 -4.75 7.54
N LEU A 160 24.28 -5.68 6.61
CA LEU A 160 24.87 -7.00 6.65
C LEU A 160 26.14 -7.01 5.78
N ASP A 161 27.17 -7.75 6.19
CA ASP A 161 28.40 -7.94 5.40
C ASP A 161 28.14 -8.55 4.03
N LYS A 162 27.09 -9.38 3.95
CA LYS A 162 26.64 -10.03 2.70
C LYS A 162 25.13 -9.97 2.59
N LYS A 163 24.64 -9.79 1.37
CA LYS A 163 23.21 -9.87 1.09
C LYS A 163 22.65 -11.23 1.53
N MET A 164 21.71 -11.20 2.44
CA MET A 164 20.96 -12.39 2.86
C MET A 164 19.73 -12.53 1.96
N PHE A 165 19.67 -13.63 1.22
CA PHE A 165 18.61 -13.93 0.28
C PHE A 165 18.14 -15.36 0.45
N GLY A 166 16.84 -15.56 0.66
CA GLY A 166 16.26 -16.88 0.86
C GLY A 166 14.93 -16.84 1.60
N ILE A 167 14.42 -18.02 1.90
CA ILE A 167 13.26 -18.24 2.76
C ILE A 167 13.80 -18.73 4.11
N PHE A 168 13.47 -18.03 5.18
CA PHE A 168 13.99 -18.30 6.51
C PHE A 168 12.84 -18.64 7.47
N GLU A 169 13.07 -19.63 8.32
CA GLU A 169 12.15 -19.95 9.41
C GLU A 169 12.24 -18.87 10.49
N HIS A 170 11.10 -18.31 10.87
CA HIS A 170 10.99 -17.34 11.95
C HIS A 170 10.30 -17.97 13.15
N ARG A 171 10.80 -17.68 14.36
CA ARG A 171 10.19 -18.10 15.63
C ARG A 171 10.03 -16.90 16.55
N THR A 172 8.88 -16.80 17.18
CA THR A 172 8.68 -15.83 18.25
C THR A 172 9.46 -16.31 19.48
N LEU A 173 10.27 -15.44 20.07
CA LEU A 173 11.04 -15.76 21.28
C LEU A 173 10.24 -15.49 22.55
N GLN A 174 9.15 -14.75 22.46
CA GLN A 174 8.24 -14.47 23.56
C GLN A 174 6.80 -14.75 23.11
N PRO A 175 5.90 -15.23 24.00
CA PRO A 175 4.49 -15.33 23.67
C PRO A 175 3.91 -13.96 23.36
N LEU A 176 3.05 -13.90 22.34
CA LEU A 176 2.30 -12.71 21.93
C LEU A 176 1.25 -12.35 22.98
#